data_6f78fb64eba05294c10ddcff8517e99a
#
_entry.id   6f78fb64eba05294c10ddcff8517e99a
#
_cell.length_a   1.000
_cell.length_b   1.000
_cell.length_c   1.000
_cell.angle_alpha   90.00
_cell.angle_beta   90.00
_cell.angle_gamma   90.00
#
_symmetry.space_group_name_H-M   'P 1'
#
loop_
_entity.id
_entity.type
_entity.pdbx_description
1 polymer ?
#
loop_
_entity_poly.entity_id
_entity_poly.type
_entity_poly.pdbx_seq_one_letter_code
_entity_poly.pdbx_strand_id
1 'polypeptide(L)'
;MIVDFLNQPNDDTAIYTVSVIRSKKDGNGWGVRGWAFYYSLQEAIETIENNVTDIFEDGYYNYGIVEKYYPGAMFGEAFVPDNDYHFGIWFEYDHKKGKAHKIDCPKQFERICDFFKS
;
A
#
# COMPACT_ATOMS: atom_id res chain seq x y z
N MET A 1 -11.10 12.71 -4.47
CA MET A 1 -10.09 12.10 -5.29
C MET A 1 -10.01 10.61 -5.15
N ILE A 2 -9.56 10.12 -4.02
CA ILE A 2 -9.52 8.68 -3.77
C ILE A 2 -10.93 8.08 -3.83
N VAL A 3 -11.93 8.82 -3.34
CA VAL A 3 -13.32 8.36 -3.40
C VAL A 3 -13.76 8.14 -4.84
N ASP A 4 -13.45 9.07 -5.72
CA ASP A 4 -13.78 8.93 -7.14
C ASP A 4 -13.05 7.76 -7.77
N PHE A 5 -11.79 7.57 -7.38
CA PHE A 5 -11.00 6.45 -7.84
C PHE A 5 -11.62 5.12 -7.41
N LEU A 6 -12.02 5.00 -6.14
CA LEU A 6 -12.62 3.78 -5.62
C LEU A 6 -13.96 3.47 -6.27
N ASN A 7 -14.65 4.49 -6.75
CA ASN A 7 -15.96 4.34 -7.38
C ASN A 7 -15.88 4.30 -8.90
N GLN A 8 -14.71 4.34 -9.47
CA GLN A 8 -14.58 4.26 -10.92
C GLN A 8 -15.12 2.93 -11.43
N PRO A 9 -15.76 2.96 -12.58
CA PRO A 9 -16.15 1.72 -13.22
C PRO A 9 -14.91 0.87 -13.49
N ASN A 10 -15.18 -0.38 -13.56
CA ASN A 10 -14.23 -1.44 -13.78
C ASN A 10 -13.01 -1.04 -14.61
N ASP A 11 -11.85 -1.11 -14.00
CA ASP A 11 -10.60 -0.86 -14.66
C ASP A 11 -9.83 -2.18 -14.77
N ASP A 12 -10.19 -2.96 -15.79
CA ASP A 12 -9.65 -4.30 -15.99
C ASP A 12 -8.17 -4.31 -16.33
N THR A 13 -7.61 -3.14 -16.60
CA THR A 13 -6.21 -3.04 -17.00
C THR A 13 -5.29 -2.73 -15.84
N ALA A 14 -5.83 -2.40 -14.68
CA ALA A 14 -5.02 -2.04 -13.53
C ALA A 14 -4.73 -3.24 -12.64
N ILE A 15 -3.63 -3.15 -11.92
CA ILE A 15 -3.34 -4.04 -10.81
C ILE A 15 -3.22 -3.21 -9.52
N TYR A 16 -3.44 -3.88 -8.40
CA TYR A 16 -3.37 -3.28 -7.08
C TYR A 16 -2.34 -4.04 -6.26
N THR A 17 -1.27 -3.36 -5.89
CA THR A 17 -0.14 -3.99 -5.22
C THR A 17 -0.26 -3.83 -3.71
N VAL A 18 0.28 -4.82 -3.01
CA VAL A 18 0.33 -4.84 -1.55
C VAL A 18 1.78 -4.82 -1.14
N SER A 19 2.15 -3.84 -0.34
CA SER A 19 3.49 -3.75 0.21
C SER A 19 3.40 -3.50 1.72
N VAL A 20 4.40 -3.96 2.45
CA VAL A 20 4.54 -3.69 3.87
C VAL A 20 5.81 -2.91 4.12
N ILE A 21 5.81 -2.11 5.17
CA ILE A 21 6.88 -1.15 5.41
C ILE A 21 7.28 -1.22 6.87
N ARG A 22 8.58 -1.26 7.10
CA ARG A 22 9.14 -1.08 8.42
C ARG A 22 9.70 0.33 8.54
N SER A 23 9.25 1.04 9.56
CA SER A 23 9.77 2.35 9.90
C SER A 23 10.37 2.28 11.30
N LYS A 24 11.60 2.74 11.45
CA LYS A 24 12.22 2.84 12.77
C LYS A 24 11.69 4.07 13.49
N LYS A 25 11.56 3.95 14.82
CA LYS A 25 11.00 5.03 15.64
C LYS A 25 11.80 6.33 15.57
N ASP A 26 13.10 6.23 15.35
CA ASP A 26 13.99 7.39 15.28
C ASP A 26 14.00 8.06 13.90
N GLY A 27 13.21 7.53 12.97
CA GLY A 27 13.17 8.04 11.61
C GLY A 27 14.38 7.66 10.76
N ASN A 28 15.31 6.92 11.31
CA ASN A 28 16.51 6.51 10.60
C ASN A 28 16.30 5.15 9.94
N GLY A 29 16.03 5.21 8.67
CA GLY A 29 15.88 4.00 7.88
C GLY A 29 14.48 3.44 7.91
N TRP A 30 14.13 2.89 6.79
CA TRP A 30 12.88 2.19 6.58
C TRP A 30 13.13 1.11 5.53
N GLY A 31 12.28 0.11 5.52
CA GLY A 31 12.36 -0.95 4.53
C GLY A 31 10.99 -1.24 3.97
N VAL A 32 10.96 -1.55 2.68
CA VAL A 32 9.72 -1.89 1.97
C VAL A 32 9.85 -3.29 1.42
N ARG A 33 8.79 -4.06 1.56
CA ARG A 33 8.71 -5.38 0.94
C ARG A 33 7.43 -5.46 0.11
N GLY A 34 7.57 -5.65 -1.19
CA GLY A 34 6.45 -5.97 -2.05
C GLY A 34 5.98 -7.37 -1.75
N TRP A 35 4.68 -7.55 -1.60
CA TRP A 35 4.14 -8.83 -1.15
C TRP A 35 3.31 -9.53 -2.20
N ALA A 36 2.38 -8.82 -2.82
CA ALA A 36 1.45 -9.41 -3.77
C ALA A 36 0.83 -8.36 -4.66
N PHE A 37 0.14 -8.80 -5.69
CA PHE A 37 -0.73 -7.92 -6.46
C PHE A 37 -2.04 -8.64 -6.77
N TYR A 38 -3.06 -7.85 -7.00
CA TYR A 38 -4.41 -8.33 -7.31
C TYR A 38 -5.01 -7.51 -8.43
N TYR A 39 -5.98 -8.07 -9.13
CA TYR A 39 -6.78 -7.31 -10.08
C TYR A 39 -7.94 -6.59 -9.39
N SER A 40 -8.20 -6.90 -8.15
CA SER A 40 -9.27 -6.31 -7.35
C SER A 40 -8.71 -5.45 -6.22
N LEU A 41 -9.13 -4.19 -6.18
CA LEU A 41 -8.76 -3.30 -5.08
C LEU A 41 -9.23 -3.86 -3.74
N GLN A 42 -10.44 -4.41 -3.71
CA GLN A 42 -11.00 -4.96 -2.48
C GLN A 42 -10.16 -6.13 -1.94
N GLU A 43 -9.69 -7.00 -2.82
CA GLU A 43 -8.83 -8.11 -2.39
C GLU A 43 -7.51 -7.62 -1.82
N ALA A 44 -6.93 -6.59 -2.43
CA ALA A 44 -5.69 -6.01 -1.92
C ALA A 44 -5.89 -5.42 -0.53
N ILE A 45 -6.98 -4.68 -0.34
CA ILE A 45 -7.32 -4.09 0.96
C ILE A 45 -7.52 -5.18 2.01
N GLU A 46 -8.29 -6.20 1.69
CA GLU A 46 -8.55 -7.29 2.62
C GLU A 46 -7.28 -8.05 3.02
N THR A 47 -6.36 -8.19 2.10
CA THR A 47 -5.07 -8.83 2.39
C THR A 47 -4.33 -8.09 3.50
N ILE A 48 -4.30 -6.77 3.41
CA ILE A 48 -3.64 -5.96 4.44
C ILE A 48 -4.46 -5.95 5.73
N GLU A 49 -5.74 -5.65 5.64
CA GLU A 49 -6.59 -5.54 6.84
C GLU A 49 -6.58 -6.80 7.67
N ASN A 50 -6.60 -7.94 7.03
CA ASN A 50 -6.66 -9.23 7.72
C ASN A 50 -5.29 -9.86 7.98
N ASN A 51 -4.21 -9.14 7.67
CA ASN A 51 -2.85 -9.65 7.89
C ASN A 51 -2.71 -11.08 7.33
N VAL A 52 -3.17 -11.28 6.11
CA VAL A 52 -3.22 -12.60 5.48
C VAL A 52 -1.81 -13.21 5.45
N THR A 53 -1.70 -14.45 5.89
CA THR A 53 -0.42 -15.17 5.98
C THR A 53 0.65 -14.45 6.80
N ASP A 54 0.21 -13.61 7.75
CA ASP A 54 1.10 -12.83 8.62
C ASP A 54 2.07 -11.96 7.81
N ILE A 55 1.53 -11.18 6.87
CA ILE A 55 2.36 -10.33 6.02
C ILE A 55 3.15 -9.29 6.83
N PHE A 56 2.63 -8.90 8.00
CA PHE A 56 3.32 -7.95 8.88
C PHE A 56 4.40 -8.62 9.74
N GLU A 57 4.57 -9.93 9.65
CA GLU A 57 5.58 -10.70 10.36
C GLU A 57 5.61 -10.37 11.86
N ASP A 58 4.44 -10.54 12.49
CA ASP A 58 4.24 -10.30 13.92
C ASP A 58 4.66 -8.90 14.35
N GLY A 59 4.44 -7.93 13.49
CA GLY A 59 4.75 -6.53 13.79
C GLY A 59 6.16 -6.09 13.39
N TYR A 60 6.94 -6.93 12.74
CA TYR A 60 8.20 -6.50 12.17
C TYR A 60 7.98 -5.35 11.19
N TYR A 61 6.96 -5.46 10.34
CA TYR A 61 6.48 -4.36 9.51
C TYR A 61 5.33 -3.70 10.22
N ASN A 62 5.31 -2.39 10.29
CA ASN A 62 4.30 -1.66 11.03
C ASN A 62 3.31 -0.90 10.14
N TYR A 63 3.60 -0.74 8.87
CA TYR A 63 2.70 -0.10 7.93
C TYR A 63 2.48 -0.97 6.71
N GLY A 64 1.35 -0.77 6.05
CA GLY A 64 1.05 -1.38 4.76
C GLY A 64 0.51 -0.34 3.79
N ILE A 65 0.65 -0.61 2.50
CA ILE A 65 0.14 0.28 1.46
C ILE A 65 -0.40 -0.53 0.29
N VAL A 66 -1.53 -0.09 -0.23
CA VAL A 66 -2.06 -0.55 -1.51
C VAL A 66 -1.81 0.54 -2.53
N GLU A 67 -1.19 0.19 -3.65
CA GLU A 67 -0.93 1.10 -4.75
C GLU A 67 -1.55 0.58 -6.03
N LYS A 68 -1.91 1.47 -6.95
CA LYS A 68 -2.47 1.10 -8.24
C LYS A 68 -1.46 1.33 -9.35
N TYR A 69 -1.31 0.34 -10.21
CA TYR A 69 -0.45 0.43 -11.38
C TYR A 69 -1.19 -0.08 -12.62
N TYR A 70 -0.81 0.46 -13.77
CA TYR A 70 -1.24 -0.09 -15.05
C TYR A 70 -0.16 -1.01 -15.60
N PRO A 71 -0.53 -2.03 -16.40
CA PRO A 71 0.45 -2.90 -17.04
C PRO A 71 1.48 -2.07 -17.80
N GLY A 72 2.73 -2.46 -17.68
CA GLY A 72 3.83 -1.73 -18.30
C GLY A 72 4.38 -0.60 -17.44
N ALA A 73 3.79 -0.36 -16.28
CA ALA A 73 4.33 0.63 -15.36
C ALA A 73 5.73 0.24 -14.92
N MET A 74 6.55 1.25 -14.77
CA MET A 74 7.91 1.06 -14.31
C MET A 74 8.07 1.66 -12.92
N PHE A 75 9.26 1.53 -12.39
CA PHE A 75 9.65 2.13 -11.14
C PHE A 75 9.19 3.59 -11.04
N GLY A 76 8.45 3.91 -10.00
CA GLY A 76 7.97 5.27 -9.75
C GLY A 76 6.69 5.65 -10.48
N GLU A 77 6.03 4.70 -11.14
CA GLU A 77 4.87 4.98 -11.98
C GLU A 77 3.55 4.50 -11.40
N ALA A 78 3.36 4.59 -10.10
CA ALA A 78 2.05 4.36 -9.51
C ALA A 78 1.05 5.36 -10.08
N PHE A 79 -0.20 4.94 -10.20
CA PHE A 79 -1.25 5.81 -10.72
C PHE A 79 -1.32 7.11 -9.93
N VAL A 80 -1.34 8.24 -10.64
CA VAL A 80 -1.34 9.57 -10.03
C VAL A 80 -2.56 10.34 -10.51
N PRO A 81 -3.67 10.35 -9.76
CA PRO A 81 -4.84 11.10 -10.15
C PRO A 81 -4.64 12.60 -9.85
N ASP A 82 -5.11 13.45 -10.75
CA ASP A 82 -5.19 14.90 -10.55
C ASP A 82 -3.90 15.54 -10.04
N ASN A 83 -2.78 15.13 -10.59
CA ASN A 83 -1.45 15.65 -10.24
C ASN A 83 -0.96 15.29 -8.85
N ASP A 84 -1.64 14.40 -8.16
CA ASP A 84 -1.09 13.83 -6.94
C ASP A 84 0.10 12.96 -7.31
N TYR A 85 1.05 12.88 -6.40
CA TYR A 85 2.25 12.15 -6.68
C TYR A 85 2.08 10.67 -6.69
N HIS A 86 1.09 10.17 -6.00
CA HIS A 86 1.12 8.79 -5.65
C HIS A 86 -0.25 8.32 -5.21
N PHE A 87 -0.75 7.29 -5.83
CA PHE A 87 -1.94 6.66 -5.31
C PHE A 87 -1.54 5.62 -4.29
N GLY A 88 -1.95 5.83 -3.06
CA GLY A 88 -1.72 4.84 -2.01
C GLY A 88 -2.81 4.92 -0.96
N ILE A 89 -3.29 3.76 -0.55
CA ILE A 89 -4.16 3.63 0.62
C ILE A 89 -3.29 3.03 1.71
N TRP A 90 -3.20 3.74 2.83
CA TRP A 90 -2.27 3.41 3.89
C TRP A 90 -2.94 2.72 5.06
N PHE A 91 -2.19 1.83 5.69
CA PHE A 91 -2.66 1.03 6.81
C PHE A 91 -1.58 0.96 7.88
N GLU A 92 -2.01 0.87 9.13
CA GLU A 92 -1.12 0.64 10.26
C GLU A 92 -1.49 -0.67 10.93
N TYR A 93 -0.47 -1.48 11.24
CA TYR A 93 -0.66 -2.74 11.90
C TYR A 93 -0.98 -2.55 13.37
N ASP A 94 -2.02 -3.22 13.86
CA ASP A 94 -2.37 -3.25 15.27
C ASP A 94 -1.91 -4.59 15.85
N HIS A 95 -0.84 -4.56 16.60
CA HIS A 95 -0.23 -5.75 17.16
C HIS A 95 -1.19 -6.51 18.08
N LYS A 96 -2.05 -5.80 18.82
CA LYS A 96 -2.98 -6.43 19.74
C LYS A 96 -4.07 -7.21 19.01
N LYS A 97 -4.52 -6.70 17.89
CA LYS A 97 -5.58 -7.34 17.11
C LYS A 97 -5.05 -8.31 16.05
N GLY A 98 -3.77 -8.23 15.71
CA GLY A 98 -3.21 -9.00 14.61
C GLY A 98 -3.79 -8.61 13.26
N LYS A 99 -4.27 -7.41 13.13
CA LYS A 99 -4.88 -6.84 11.92
C LYS A 99 -4.42 -5.42 11.71
N ALA A 100 -4.69 -4.89 10.52
CA ALA A 100 -4.35 -3.51 10.21
C ALA A 100 -5.61 -2.69 9.97
N HIS A 101 -5.50 -1.39 10.15
CA HIS A 101 -6.58 -0.45 9.90
C HIS A 101 -6.08 0.69 9.03
N LYS A 102 -7.01 1.27 8.28
CA LYS A 102 -6.70 2.37 7.36
C LYS A 102 -6.30 3.63 8.15
N ILE A 103 -5.26 4.28 7.66
CA ILE A 103 -4.77 5.56 8.20
C ILE A 103 -4.49 6.53 7.06
N ASP A 104 -4.23 7.78 7.40
CA ASP A 104 -3.69 8.73 6.45
C ASP A 104 -2.22 8.41 6.18
N CYS A 105 -1.70 8.84 5.04
CA CYS A 105 -0.30 8.65 4.72
C CYS A 105 0.58 9.27 5.79
N PRO A 106 1.45 8.49 6.45
CA PRO A 106 2.40 9.06 7.39
C PRO A 106 3.32 10.05 6.69
N LYS A 107 3.61 11.16 7.37
CA LYS A 107 4.41 12.24 6.76
C LYS A 107 5.76 11.77 6.26
N GLN A 108 6.42 10.87 6.99
CA GLN A 108 7.74 10.38 6.61
C GLN A 108 7.72 9.53 5.35
N PHE A 109 6.56 9.07 4.92
CA PHE A 109 6.42 8.23 3.73
C PHE A 109 5.79 8.95 2.54
N GLU A 110 5.56 10.21 2.66
CA GLU A 110 4.97 10.97 1.57
C GLU A 110 5.85 10.85 0.33
N ARG A 111 5.27 10.35 -0.75
CA ARG A 111 5.89 10.22 -2.07
C ARG A 111 7.05 9.23 -2.17
N ILE A 112 7.24 8.36 -1.20
CA ILE A 112 8.40 7.47 -1.24
C ILE A 112 8.08 5.99 -1.39
N CYS A 113 6.83 5.60 -1.30
CA CYS A 113 6.46 4.21 -1.47
C CYS A 113 6.21 3.87 -2.91
N ASP A 114 6.70 2.74 -3.30
CA ASP A 114 6.57 2.23 -4.66
C ASP A 114 6.86 0.74 -4.60
N PHE A 115 5.92 -0.04 -5.08
CA PHE A 115 6.05 -1.49 -5.09
C PHE A 115 7.36 -1.97 -5.73
N PHE A 116 7.76 -1.32 -6.79
CA PHE A 116 8.95 -1.72 -7.54
C PHE A 116 10.27 -1.35 -6.85
N LYS A 117 10.21 -0.61 -5.75
CA LYS A 117 11.40 -0.33 -4.95
C LYS A 117 11.71 -1.42 -3.95
N SER A 118 10.77 -2.30 -3.75
CA SER A 118 10.90 -3.33 -2.73
C SER A 118 11.86 -4.46 -3.13
#